data_61fff562f0831429c97d5a8eb85457a0
#
_entry.id   61fff562f0831429c97d5a8eb85457a0
#
_cell.length_a   1.000
_cell.length_b   1.000
_cell.length_c   1.000
_cell.angle_alpha   90.00
_cell.angle_beta   90.00
_cell.angle_gamma   90.00
#
_symmetry.space_group_name_H-M   'P 1'
#
loop_
_entity.id
_entity.type
_entity.pdbx_description
1 polymer ?
#
loop_
_entity_poly.entity_id
_entity_poly.type
_entity_poly.pdbx_seq_one_letter_code
_entity_poly.pdbx_strand_id
1 'polypeptide(L)'
;MPLPAAAIFDLDGTMVDNNPFHIKAWQAFYERRGRILTEADYKTHINGRTNADVVKWVFEGEPITDADIAAYTDEKESLYRDIYADYIKPVHGLLPWLHQLQQHAIPIAMATSGIPDNINFFFQHVPVQPFFSLVVNGTQIKKGKPDPEIYTLTAQKLGVNPTACVAFEDSVPGVQSALAAGMKVVAVTTTHTAAELSMAHAIIPDFSNLTVNEMIRLIENV
;
A
#
# COMPACT_ATOMS: atom_id res chain seq x y z
N MET A 1 -25.47 -14.95 7.26
CA MET A 1 -24.01 -14.88 7.52
C MET A 1 -23.66 -13.42 7.76
N PRO A 2 -22.90 -13.08 8.81
CA PRO A 2 -22.51 -11.69 9.03
C PRO A 2 -21.58 -11.23 7.89
N LEU A 3 -21.84 -10.04 7.35
CA LEU A 3 -20.93 -9.40 6.41
C LEU A 3 -19.69 -8.90 7.15
N PRO A 4 -18.51 -8.81 6.47
CA PRO A 4 -17.38 -8.09 7.02
C PRO A 4 -17.76 -6.67 7.41
N ALA A 5 -17.20 -6.19 8.53
CA ALA A 5 -17.48 -4.85 9.02
C ALA A 5 -16.85 -3.78 8.10
N ALA A 6 -15.73 -4.11 7.45
CA ALA A 6 -15.10 -3.27 6.42
C ALA A 6 -14.10 -4.07 5.57
N ALA A 7 -13.86 -3.58 4.35
CA ALA A 7 -12.76 -3.94 3.48
C ALA A 7 -11.72 -2.81 3.49
N ILE A 8 -10.47 -3.09 3.87
CA ILE A 8 -9.42 -2.09 4.04
C ILE A 8 -8.29 -2.40 3.09
N PHE A 9 -7.98 -1.48 2.18
CA PHE A 9 -7.01 -1.68 1.12
C PHE A 9 -5.71 -0.90 1.38
N ASP A 10 -4.57 -1.55 1.22
CA ASP A 10 -3.36 -0.81 0.90
C ASP A 10 -3.43 -0.26 -0.54
N LEU A 11 -2.55 0.69 -0.88
CA LEU A 11 -2.53 1.31 -2.19
C LEU A 11 -1.45 0.72 -3.10
N ASP A 12 -0.18 0.93 -2.71
CA ASP A 12 0.99 0.67 -3.55
C ASP A 12 1.28 -0.84 -3.61
N GLY A 13 1.26 -1.41 -4.82
CA GLY A 13 1.35 -2.86 -5.02
C GLY A 13 0.02 -3.59 -4.83
N THR A 14 -0.96 -3.04 -4.13
CA THR A 14 -2.26 -3.67 -3.86
C THR A 14 -3.35 -3.24 -4.84
N MET A 15 -3.65 -1.95 -4.92
CA MET A 15 -4.64 -1.42 -5.87
C MET A 15 -4.03 -1.05 -7.22
N VAL A 16 -2.73 -0.75 -7.26
CA VAL A 16 -1.93 -0.48 -8.45
C VAL A 16 -0.61 -1.25 -8.36
N ASP A 17 -0.14 -1.80 -9.47
CA ASP A 17 1.19 -2.42 -9.58
C ASP A 17 2.21 -1.35 -10.00
N ASN A 18 2.73 -0.63 -8.99
CA ASN A 18 3.57 0.54 -9.19
C ASN A 18 5.02 0.40 -8.69
N ASN A 19 5.38 -0.72 -8.07
CA ASN A 19 6.74 -0.94 -7.56
C ASN A 19 7.84 -0.74 -8.64
N PRO A 20 7.67 -1.20 -9.90
CA PRO A 20 8.66 -0.93 -10.96
C PRO A 20 8.88 0.57 -11.22
N PHE A 21 7.86 1.41 -10.98
CA PHE A 21 7.94 2.86 -11.19
C PHE A 21 8.62 3.56 -10.01
N HIS A 22 8.47 3.06 -8.79
CA HIS A 22 9.28 3.51 -7.65
C HIS A 22 10.77 3.22 -7.86
N ILE A 23 11.12 2.05 -8.44
CA ILE A 23 12.50 1.71 -8.82
C ILE A 23 13.03 2.72 -9.84
N LYS A 24 12.27 2.99 -10.91
CA LYS A 24 12.65 3.98 -11.94
C LYS A 24 12.81 5.39 -11.37
N ALA A 25 11.97 5.79 -10.44
CA ALA A 25 12.07 7.08 -9.77
C ALA A 25 13.36 7.19 -8.95
N TRP A 26 13.75 6.15 -8.23
CA TRP A 26 15.02 6.11 -7.52
C TRP A 26 16.21 6.11 -8.50
N GLN A 27 16.13 5.38 -9.61
CA GLN A 27 17.16 5.42 -10.67
C GLN A 27 17.34 6.83 -11.22
N ALA A 28 16.24 7.51 -11.57
CA ALA A 28 16.28 8.89 -12.05
C ALA A 28 16.83 9.87 -11.00
N PHE A 29 16.47 9.67 -9.72
CA PHE A 29 17.00 10.45 -8.60
C PHE A 29 18.52 10.32 -8.47
N TYR A 30 19.07 9.11 -8.65
CA TYR A 30 20.51 8.83 -8.64
C TYR A 30 21.21 9.44 -9.87
N GLU A 31 20.64 9.26 -11.07
CA GLU A 31 21.19 9.79 -12.33
C GLU A 31 21.35 11.31 -12.31
N ARG A 32 20.37 12.04 -11.74
CA ARG A 32 20.47 13.50 -11.54
C ARG A 32 21.67 13.93 -10.70
N ARG A 33 22.25 13.01 -9.93
CA ARG A 33 23.43 13.22 -9.06
C ARG A 33 24.70 12.59 -9.62
N GLY A 34 24.66 12.15 -10.91
CA GLY A 34 25.79 11.47 -11.56
C GLY A 34 26.13 10.12 -10.93
N ARG A 35 25.16 9.50 -10.23
CA ARG A 35 25.29 8.20 -9.56
C ARG A 35 24.48 7.14 -10.31
N ILE A 36 24.86 5.88 -10.15
CA ILE A 36 24.13 4.73 -10.70
C ILE A 36 23.57 3.92 -9.54
N LEU A 37 22.26 3.66 -9.57
CA LEU A 37 21.61 2.76 -8.62
C LEU A 37 21.75 1.33 -9.15
N THR A 38 22.48 0.47 -8.42
CA THR A 38 22.58 -0.94 -8.75
C THR A 38 21.39 -1.75 -8.21
N GLU A 39 21.13 -2.92 -8.77
CA GLU A 39 20.10 -3.83 -8.24
C GLU A 39 20.43 -4.29 -6.81
N ALA A 40 21.72 -4.47 -6.50
CA ALA A 40 22.17 -4.84 -5.17
C ALA A 40 21.87 -3.71 -4.15
N ASP A 41 22.15 -2.46 -4.52
CA ASP A 41 21.85 -1.29 -3.67
C ASP A 41 20.36 -1.17 -3.42
N TYR A 42 19.53 -1.34 -4.47
CA TYR A 42 18.09 -1.32 -4.34
C TYR A 42 17.59 -2.37 -3.34
N LYS A 43 18.01 -3.62 -3.51
CA LYS A 43 17.60 -4.71 -2.62
C LYS A 43 18.05 -4.52 -1.18
N THR A 44 19.25 -3.99 -0.96
CA THR A 44 19.86 -3.90 0.37
C THR A 44 19.44 -2.64 1.13
N HIS A 45 19.30 -1.51 0.42
CA HIS A 45 19.21 -0.19 1.04
C HIS A 45 17.92 0.57 0.75
N ILE A 46 17.13 0.16 -0.25
CA ILE A 46 15.91 0.89 -0.66
C ILE A 46 14.65 0.07 -0.41
N ASN A 47 14.64 -1.17 -0.84
CA ASN A 47 13.44 -2.02 -0.76
C ASN A 47 12.93 -2.16 0.68
N GLY A 48 11.66 -1.80 0.89
CA GLY A 48 10.99 -1.89 2.18
C GLY A 48 11.40 -0.80 3.20
N ARG A 49 12.18 0.21 2.80
CA ARG A 49 12.58 1.34 3.66
C ARG A 49 11.74 2.59 3.37
N THR A 50 11.70 3.49 4.35
CA THR A 50 11.09 4.80 4.13
C THR A 50 11.97 5.66 3.22
N ASN A 51 11.36 6.59 2.47
CA ASN A 51 12.14 7.51 1.63
C ASN A 51 13.17 8.31 2.44
N ALA A 52 12.81 8.73 3.66
CA ALA A 52 13.72 9.44 4.53
C ALA A 52 14.97 8.62 4.91
N ASP A 53 14.79 7.32 5.18
CA ASP A 53 15.93 6.44 5.48
C ASP A 53 16.81 6.21 4.26
N VAL A 54 16.19 6.08 3.08
CA VAL A 54 16.92 5.95 1.81
C VAL A 54 17.70 7.23 1.52
N VAL A 55 17.11 8.41 1.67
CA VAL A 55 17.78 9.69 1.49
C VAL A 55 18.98 9.81 2.44
N LYS A 56 18.82 9.47 3.73
CA LYS A 56 19.93 9.48 4.71
C LYS A 56 21.07 8.57 4.26
N TRP A 57 20.75 7.39 3.75
CA TRP A 57 21.77 6.48 3.25
C TRP A 57 22.45 7.01 1.96
N VAL A 58 21.71 7.57 1.03
CA VAL A 58 22.27 8.15 -0.21
C VAL A 58 23.30 9.24 0.08
N PHE A 59 23.06 10.03 1.13
CA PHE A 59 23.91 11.14 1.55
C PHE A 59 24.72 10.83 2.81
N GLU A 60 24.96 9.55 3.09
CA GLU A 60 25.77 9.15 4.26
C GLU A 60 27.16 9.80 4.21
N GLY A 61 27.53 10.50 5.28
CA GLY A 61 28.77 11.27 5.38
C GLY A 61 28.69 12.71 4.83
N GLU A 62 27.57 13.11 4.26
CA GLU A 62 27.31 14.50 3.85
C GLU A 62 26.48 15.25 4.92
N PRO A 63 26.72 16.55 5.14
CA PRO A 63 25.93 17.33 6.08
C PRO A 63 24.56 17.66 5.45
N ILE A 64 23.54 16.83 5.73
CA ILE A 64 22.15 17.07 5.31
C ILE A 64 21.28 17.38 6.51
N THR A 65 20.33 18.29 6.33
CA THR A 65 19.32 18.67 7.33
C THR A 65 18.02 17.89 7.17
N ASP A 66 17.13 17.94 8.15
CA ASP A 66 15.77 17.38 7.99
C ASP A 66 14.99 18.07 6.86
N ALA A 67 15.26 19.36 6.59
CA ALA A 67 14.68 20.07 5.45
C ALA A 67 15.18 19.52 4.11
N ASP A 68 16.47 19.17 4.01
CA ASP A 68 17.04 18.53 2.81
C ASP A 68 16.45 17.13 2.60
N ILE A 69 16.27 16.36 3.67
CA ILE A 69 15.65 15.03 3.60
C ILE A 69 14.21 15.14 3.07
N ALA A 70 13.44 16.12 3.54
CA ALA A 70 12.09 16.38 3.06
C ALA A 70 12.11 16.77 1.58
N ALA A 71 12.96 17.70 1.18
CA ALA A 71 13.08 18.17 -0.20
C ALA A 71 13.47 17.04 -1.17
N TYR A 72 14.43 16.19 -0.79
CA TYR A 72 14.85 15.05 -1.60
C TYR A 72 13.77 13.95 -1.68
N THR A 73 13.02 13.76 -0.61
CA THR A 73 11.86 12.87 -0.61
C THR A 73 10.79 13.38 -1.58
N ASP A 74 10.47 14.67 -1.54
CA ASP A 74 9.51 15.30 -2.45
C ASP A 74 9.98 15.25 -3.91
N GLU A 75 11.27 15.48 -4.17
CA GLU A 75 11.85 15.32 -5.51
C GLU A 75 11.65 13.89 -6.03
N LYS A 76 11.98 12.88 -5.24
CA LYS A 76 11.82 11.47 -5.64
C LYS A 76 10.34 11.13 -5.90
N GLU A 77 9.43 11.60 -5.07
CA GLU A 77 8.00 11.33 -5.25
C GLU A 77 7.41 12.10 -6.44
N SER A 78 7.91 13.30 -6.75
CA SER A 78 7.57 14.00 -7.99
C SER A 78 8.01 13.21 -9.22
N LEU A 79 9.26 12.72 -9.22
CA LEU A 79 9.78 11.85 -10.29
C LEU A 79 8.91 10.59 -10.47
N TYR A 80 8.49 9.98 -9.37
CA TYR A 80 7.59 8.82 -9.43
C TYR A 80 6.28 9.16 -10.13
N ARG A 81 5.62 10.26 -9.75
CA ARG A 81 4.36 10.68 -10.37
C ARG A 81 4.53 11.00 -11.86
N ASP A 82 5.59 11.72 -12.22
CA ASP A 82 5.90 12.07 -13.61
C ASP A 82 6.13 10.82 -14.47
N ILE A 83 6.90 9.85 -13.96
CA ILE A 83 7.24 8.62 -14.69
C ILE A 83 6.03 7.69 -14.81
N TYR A 84 5.17 7.67 -13.79
CA TYR A 84 4.05 6.73 -13.70
C TYR A 84 2.76 7.23 -14.37
N ALA A 85 2.61 8.54 -14.59
CA ALA A 85 1.36 9.16 -15.06
C ALA A 85 0.73 8.48 -16.28
N ASP A 86 1.54 8.13 -17.29
CA ASP A 86 1.07 7.50 -18.52
C ASP A 86 0.80 5.98 -18.40
N TYR A 87 1.15 5.39 -17.29
CA TYR A 87 1.10 3.93 -17.08
C TYR A 87 0.17 3.49 -15.97
N ILE A 88 -0.33 4.43 -15.16
CA ILE A 88 -1.14 4.10 -14.00
C ILE A 88 -2.45 3.42 -14.40
N LYS A 89 -2.65 2.24 -13.86
CA LYS A 89 -3.87 1.46 -14.03
C LYS A 89 -4.15 0.64 -12.79
N PRO A 90 -5.42 0.39 -12.46
CA PRO A 90 -5.77 -0.47 -11.34
C PRO A 90 -5.34 -1.91 -11.61
N VAL A 91 -5.03 -2.65 -10.55
CA VAL A 91 -4.88 -4.11 -10.61
C VAL A 91 -6.15 -4.72 -11.19
N HIS A 92 -5.97 -5.76 -12.01
CA HIS A 92 -7.07 -6.39 -12.73
C HIS A 92 -8.19 -6.84 -11.77
N GLY A 93 -9.44 -6.56 -12.15
CA GLY A 93 -10.62 -6.89 -11.35
C GLY A 93 -10.92 -5.93 -10.18
N LEU A 94 -10.06 -4.94 -9.87
CA LEU A 94 -10.27 -4.03 -8.73
C LEU A 94 -11.61 -3.27 -8.82
N LEU A 95 -11.91 -2.61 -9.95
CA LEU A 95 -13.16 -1.84 -10.08
C LEU A 95 -14.42 -2.70 -9.91
N PRO A 96 -14.58 -3.84 -10.61
CA PRO A 96 -15.67 -4.76 -10.36
C PRO A 96 -15.78 -5.21 -8.91
N TRP A 97 -14.63 -5.45 -8.25
CA TRP A 97 -14.60 -5.83 -6.84
C TRP A 97 -15.11 -4.72 -5.92
N LEU A 98 -14.67 -3.48 -6.10
CA LEU A 98 -15.17 -2.34 -5.33
C LEU A 98 -16.69 -2.15 -5.51
N HIS A 99 -17.21 -2.34 -6.72
CA HIS A 99 -18.65 -2.32 -6.98
C HIS A 99 -19.40 -3.44 -6.24
N GLN A 100 -18.85 -4.66 -6.19
CA GLN A 100 -19.47 -5.76 -5.41
C GLN A 100 -19.52 -5.41 -3.92
N LEU A 101 -18.45 -4.89 -3.34
CA LEU A 101 -18.42 -4.46 -1.94
C LEU A 101 -19.47 -3.38 -1.68
N GLN A 102 -19.58 -2.39 -2.56
CA GLN A 102 -20.58 -1.32 -2.45
C GLN A 102 -22.02 -1.86 -2.53
N GLN A 103 -22.31 -2.78 -3.47
CA GLN A 103 -23.63 -3.43 -3.60
C GLN A 103 -24.03 -4.20 -2.34
N HIS A 104 -23.07 -4.73 -1.59
CA HIS A 104 -23.30 -5.42 -0.33
C HIS A 104 -23.24 -4.48 0.89
N ALA A 105 -23.15 -3.16 0.66
CA ALA A 105 -23.04 -2.14 1.72
C ALA A 105 -21.86 -2.37 2.68
N ILE A 106 -20.76 -2.96 2.19
CA ILE A 106 -19.54 -3.16 2.96
C ILE A 106 -18.72 -1.88 2.88
N PRO A 107 -18.41 -1.21 4.01
CA PRO A 107 -17.56 -0.02 4.02
C PRO A 107 -16.18 -0.31 3.45
N ILE A 108 -15.66 0.62 2.63
CA ILE A 108 -14.35 0.52 2.00
C ILE A 108 -13.47 1.64 2.54
N ALA A 109 -12.27 1.30 2.99
CA ALA A 109 -11.27 2.26 3.42
C ALA A 109 -9.90 1.98 2.81
N MET A 110 -9.04 2.99 2.80
CA MET A 110 -7.63 2.89 2.42
C MET A 110 -6.75 3.04 3.66
N ALA A 111 -5.71 2.20 3.77
CA ALA A 111 -4.68 2.22 4.81
C ALA A 111 -3.30 2.09 4.16
N THR A 112 -2.71 3.21 3.73
CA THR A 112 -1.46 3.25 2.97
C THR A 112 -0.34 3.99 3.69
N SER A 113 0.89 3.54 3.53
CA SER A 113 2.09 4.30 3.94
C SER A 113 2.39 5.48 3.02
N GLY A 114 1.69 5.59 1.89
CA GLY A 114 1.86 6.63 0.88
C GLY A 114 1.57 8.03 1.43
N ILE A 115 2.15 9.03 0.77
CA ILE A 115 1.94 10.46 1.07
C ILE A 115 0.65 10.97 0.41
N PRO A 116 0.03 12.05 0.93
CA PRO A 116 -1.20 12.62 0.37
C PRO A 116 -1.13 12.91 -1.13
N ASP A 117 -0.02 13.39 -1.63
CA ASP A 117 0.15 13.73 -3.05
C ASP A 117 0.08 12.50 -3.96
N ASN A 118 0.62 11.36 -3.54
CA ASN A 118 0.52 10.11 -4.29
C ASN A 118 -0.90 9.54 -4.26
N ILE A 119 -1.60 9.70 -3.13
CA ILE A 119 -3.01 9.31 -3.02
C ILE A 119 -3.89 10.17 -3.94
N ASN A 120 -3.67 11.48 -3.95
CA ASN A 120 -4.38 12.40 -4.85
C ASN A 120 -4.07 12.07 -6.32
N PHE A 121 -2.81 11.82 -6.65
CA PHE A 121 -2.38 11.38 -7.97
C PHE A 121 -3.10 10.09 -8.39
N PHE A 122 -3.18 9.08 -7.51
CA PHE A 122 -3.93 7.86 -7.77
C PHE A 122 -5.40 8.15 -8.08
N PHE A 123 -6.09 8.93 -7.24
CA PHE A 123 -7.50 9.24 -7.43
C PHE A 123 -7.79 10.10 -8.67
N GLN A 124 -6.84 10.91 -9.12
CA GLN A 124 -6.97 11.68 -10.36
C GLN A 124 -6.95 10.80 -11.60
N HIS A 125 -6.22 9.70 -11.57
CA HIS A 125 -6.03 8.81 -12.74
C HIS A 125 -6.93 7.58 -12.68
N VAL A 126 -7.28 7.10 -11.50
CA VAL A 126 -8.14 5.93 -11.30
C VAL A 126 -9.43 6.37 -10.59
N PRO A 127 -10.60 6.27 -11.25
CA PRO A 127 -11.85 6.87 -10.76
C PRO A 127 -12.51 6.02 -9.67
N VAL A 128 -11.79 5.76 -8.57
CA VAL A 128 -12.25 4.92 -7.45
C VAL A 128 -12.51 5.68 -6.17
N GLN A 129 -12.16 6.97 -6.10
CA GLN A 129 -12.34 7.79 -4.89
C GLN A 129 -13.75 7.69 -4.28
N PRO A 130 -14.87 7.68 -5.05
CA PRO A 130 -16.22 7.62 -4.49
C PRO A 130 -16.55 6.33 -3.72
N PHE A 131 -15.74 5.27 -3.86
CA PHE A 131 -15.94 4.03 -3.11
C PHE A 131 -15.42 4.13 -1.67
N PHE A 132 -14.45 5.01 -1.41
CA PHE A 132 -13.76 5.08 -0.13
C PHE A 132 -14.47 6.02 0.86
N SER A 133 -14.91 5.48 1.97
CA SER A 133 -15.48 6.24 3.09
C SER A 133 -14.41 6.87 3.99
N LEU A 134 -13.18 6.34 3.94
CA LEU A 134 -12.05 6.79 4.77
C LEU A 134 -10.72 6.50 4.08
N VAL A 135 -9.77 7.42 4.23
CA VAL A 135 -8.36 7.24 3.87
C VAL A 135 -7.49 7.55 5.09
N VAL A 136 -6.67 6.59 5.48
CA VAL A 136 -5.61 6.75 6.48
C VAL A 136 -4.27 6.59 5.76
N ASN A 137 -3.37 7.54 5.96
CA ASN A 137 -2.08 7.58 5.27
C ASN A 137 -0.90 7.68 6.24
N GLY A 138 0.32 7.57 5.72
CA GLY A 138 1.56 7.54 6.50
C GLY A 138 1.81 8.77 7.39
N THR A 139 1.19 9.93 7.09
CA THR A 139 1.36 11.13 7.91
C THR A 139 0.52 11.14 9.19
N GLN A 140 -0.41 10.19 9.32
CA GLN A 140 -1.35 10.08 10.45
C GLN A 140 -0.92 9.06 11.50
N ILE A 141 0.19 8.37 11.29
CA ILE A 141 0.72 7.32 12.14
C ILE A 141 2.13 7.69 12.62
N LYS A 142 2.54 7.09 13.74
CA LYS A 142 3.88 7.25 14.30
C LYS A 142 4.82 6.12 13.90
N LYS A 143 4.26 4.93 13.67
CA LYS A 143 5.00 3.73 13.33
C LYS A 143 4.47 3.14 12.04
N GLY A 144 5.37 2.93 11.07
CA GLY A 144 5.04 2.27 9.80
C GLY A 144 4.89 0.76 9.94
N LYS A 145 4.32 0.11 8.90
CA LYS A 145 4.26 -1.35 8.78
C LYS A 145 5.67 -1.95 8.98
N PRO A 146 5.82 -3.01 9.76
CA PRO A 146 4.80 -3.98 10.19
C PRO A 146 4.05 -3.64 11.50
N ASP A 147 4.24 -2.45 12.11
CA ASP A 147 3.44 -2.06 13.26
C ASP A 147 1.96 -1.99 12.88
N PRO A 148 1.01 -2.48 13.72
CA PRO A 148 -0.42 -2.51 13.40
C PRO A 148 -1.11 -1.14 13.41
N GLU A 149 -0.41 -0.05 13.73
CA GLU A 149 -1.00 1.26 14.01
C GLU A 149 -1.92 1.73 12.88
N ILE A 150 -1.51 1.59 11.60
CA ILE A 150 -2.29 2.10 10.48
C ILE A 150 -3.63 1.37 10.33
N TYR A 151 -3.65 0.04 10.47
CA TYR A 151 -4.87 -0.75 10.37
C TYR A 151 -5.76 -0.58 11.59
N THR A 152 -5.18 -0.53 12.79
CA THR A 152 -5.89 -0.27 14.04
C THR A 152 -6.54 1.11 14.01
N LEU A 153 -5.81 2.15 13.58
CA LEU A 153 -6.32 3.52 13.43
C LEU A 153 -7.46 3.57 12.40
N THR A 154 -7.32 2.85 11.28
CA THR A 154 -8.37 2.80 10.24
C THR A 154 -9.66 2.19 10.78
N ALA A 155 -9.57 1.03 11.45
CA ALA A 155 -10.73 0.39 12.07
C ALA A 155 -11.37 1.27 13.15
N GLN A 156 -10.54 1.93 13.99
CA GLN A 156 -11.00 2.88 15.01
C GLN A 156 -11.78 4.04 14.40
N LYS A 157 -11.27 4.66 13.34
CA LYS A 157 -11.93 5.77 12.65
C LYS A 157 -13.23 5.35 11.94
N LEU A 158 -13.30 4.12 11.46
CA LEU A 158 -14.54 3.52 10.93
C LEU A 158 -15.53 3.14 12.01
N GLY A 159 -15.12 3.06 13.28
CA GLY A 159 -15.96 2.59 14.39
C GLY A 159 -16.26 1.10 14.36
N VAL A 160 -15.36 0.27 13.81
CA VAL A 160 -15.53 -1.16 13.62
C VAL A 160 -14.48 -1.98 14.40
N ASN A 161 -14.82 -3.26 14.69
CA ASN A 161 -13.86 -4.17 15.30
C ASN A 161 -12.87 -4.68 14.22
N PRO A 162 -11.54 -4.54 14.40
CA PRO A 162 -10.55 -5.07 13.47
C PRO A 162 -10.73 -6.55 13.11
N THR A 163 -11.15 -7.39 14.07
CA THR A 163 -11.35 -8.84 13.85
C THR A 163 -12.49 -9.16 12.86
N ALA A 164 -13.38 -8.21 12.62
CA ALA A 164 -14.45 -8.31 11.64
C ALA A 164 -14.09 -7.63 10.30
N CYS A 165 -12.85 -7.15 10.11
CA CYS A 165 -12.39 -6.50 8.90
C CYS A 165 -11.54 -7.46 8.06
N VAL A 166 -11.54 -7.22 6.74
CA VAL A 166 -10.63 -7.86 5.80
C VAL A 166 -9.69 -6.81 5.23
N ALA A 167 -8.37 -7.03 5.39
CA ALA A 167 -7.33 -6.21 4.79
C ALA A 167 -6.85 -6.83 3.47
N PHE A 168 -6.54 -5.97 2.49
CA PHE A 168 -5.93 -6.33 1.22
C PHE A 168 -4.52 -5.74 1.17
N GLU A 169 -3.52 -6.58 0.90
CA GLU A 169 -2.10 -6.26 0.98
C GLU A 169 -1.29 -7.02 -0.06
N ASP A 170 -0.09 -6.52 -0.42
CA ASP A 170 0.83 -7.16 -1.36
C ASP A 170 2.21 -7.42 -0.74
N SER A 171 2.49 -6.86 0.44
CA SER A 171 3.81 -6.85 1.06
C SER A 171 3.86 -7.66 2.35
N VAL A 172 5.03 -8.27 2.64
CA VAL A 172 5.24 -9.00 3.89
C VAL A 172 5.04 -8.10 5.12
N PRO A 173 5.61 -6.88 5.20
CA PRO A 173 5.37 -5.99 6.34
C PRO A 173 3.90 -5.56 6.46
N GLY A 174 3.21 -5.37 5.34
CA GLY A 174 1.80 -5.00 5.35
C GLY A 174 0.90 -6.11 5.84
N VAL A 175 1.11 -7.35 5.36
CA VAL A 175 0.41 -8.54 5.86
C VAL A 175 0.63 -8.72 7.36
N GLN A 176 1.89 -8.58 7.84
CA GLN A 176 2.20 -8.64 9.27
C GLN A 176 1.46 -7.57 10.08
N SER A 177 1.42 -6.34 9.56
CA SER A 177 0.72 -5.21 10.19
C SER A 177 -0.78 -5.48 10.35
N ALA A 178 -1.44 -5.94 9.27
CA ALA A 178 -2.87 -6.25 9.28
C ALA A 178 -3.20 -7.44 10.19
N LEU A 179 -2.37 -8.49 10.19
CA LEU A 179 -2.50 -9.63 11.11
C LEU A 179 -2.33 -9.21 12.57
N ALA A 180 -1.33 -8.37 12.87
CA ALA A 180 -1.08 -7.84 14.21
C ALA A 180 -2.23 -6.93 14.70
N ALA A 181 -2.96 -6.28 13.79
CA ALA A 181 -4.20 -5.56 14.10
C ALA A 181 -5.40 -6.49 14.36
N GLY A 182 -5.25 -7.80 14.15
CA GLY A 182 -6.32 -8.81 14.32
C GLY A 182 -7.23 -8.97 13.11
N MET A 183 -6.89 -8.41 11.95
CA MET A 183 -7.69 -8.51 10.74
C MET A 183 -7.51 -9.84 10.01
N LYS A 184 -8.49 -10.23 9.21
CA LYS A 184 -8.28 -11.23 8.16
C LYS A 184 -7.56 -10.57 6.99
N VAL A 185 -6.66 -11.31 6.33
CA VAL A 185 -5.80 -10.73 5.26
C VAL A 185 -5.92 -11.54 3.99
N VAL A 186 -6.20 -10.84 2.91
CA VAL A 186 -6.10 -11.33 1.53
C VAL A 186 -4.86 -10.68 0.90
N ALA A 187 -3.88 -11.49 0.54
CA ALA A 187 -2.66 -11.02 -0.09
C ALA A 187 -2.75 -11.06 -1.62
N VAL A 188 -2.29 -10.00 -2.29
CA VAL A 188 -2.23 -9.89 -3.76
C VAL A 188 -0.78 -10.09 -4.20
N THR A 189 -0.51 -10.98 -5.16
CA THR A 189 0.86 -11.36 -5.56
C THR A 189 1.44 -10.45 -6.65
N THR A 190 1.27 -9.16 -6.54
CA THR A 190 1.82 -8.14 -7.45
C THR A 190 3.29 -7.87 -7.19
N THR A 191 3.69 -7.76 -5.90
CA THR A 191 5.05 -7.40 -5.48
C THR A 191 5.83 -8.59 -4.93
N HIS A 192 5.15 -9.49 -4.22
CA HIS A 192 5.75 -10.66 -3.57
C HIS A 192 5.14 -11.96 -4.08
N THR A 193 5.89 -13.06 -3.98
CA THR A 193 5.42 -14.40 -4.32
C THR A 193 4.41 -14.93 -3.29
N ALA A 194 3.59 -15.88 -3.71
CA ALA A 194 2.66 -16.57 -2.80
C ALA A 194 3.36 -17.25 -1.62
N ALA A 195 4.59 -17.73 -1.81
CA ALA A 195 5.38 -18.35 -0.75
C ALA A 195 5.78 -17.32 0.34
N GLU A 196 6.20 -16.12 -0.06
CA GLU A 196 6.55 -15.02 0.86
C GLU A 196 5.33 -14.50 1.62
N LEU A 197 4.15 -14.52 0.99
CA LEU A 197 2.89 -14.05 1.57
C LEU A 197 2.08 -15.16 2.26
N SER A 198 2.67 -16.34 2.48
CA SER A 198 1.98 -17.54 2.99
C SER A 198 1.35 -17.41 4.37
N MET A 199 1.67 -16.33 5.11
CA MET A 199 1.03 -16.00 6.39
C MET A 199 -0.38 -15.38 6.23
N ALA A 200 -0.76 -14.92 5.03
CA ALA A 200 -2.09 -14.37 4.77
C ALA A 200 -3.17 -15.48 4.81
N HIS A 201 -4.41 -15.09 5.08
CA HIS A 201 -5.55 -16.04 5.13
C HIS A 201 -5.98 -16.51 3.74
N ALA A 202 -5.80 -15.67 2.72
CA ALA A 202 -6.00 -16.02 1.32
C ALA A 202 -4.95 -15.29 0.47
N ILE A 203 -4.62 -15.87 -0.69
CA ILE A 203 -3.65 -15.32 -1.63
C ILE A 203 -4.28 -15.34 -3.01
N ILE A 204 -4.28 -14.20 -3.68
CA ILE A 204 -4.87 -13.99 -5.00
C ILE A 204 -3.84 -13.35 -5.95
N PRO A 205 -3.87 -13.65 -7.25
CA PRO A 205 -3.04 -12.95 -8.22
C PRO A 205 -3.57 -11.55 -8.55
N ASP A 206 -4.90 -11.38 -8.51
CA ASP A 206 -5.63 -10.14 -8.75
C ASP A 206 -7.07 -10.28 -8.22
N PHE A 207 -7.91 -9.25 -8.43
CA PHE A 207 -9.29 -9.22 -7.90
C PHE A 207 -10.34 -9.89 -8.79
N SER A 208 -9.97 -10.44 -9.95
CA SER A 208 -10.93 -10.89 -10.97
C SER A 208 -11.84 -12.04 -10.54
N ASN A 209 -11.34 -12.91 -9.68
CA ASN A 209 -12.06 -14.11 -9.22
C ASN A 209 -12.50 -14.03 -7.75
N LEU A 210 -12.31 -12.88 -7.09
CA LEU A 210 -12.69 -12.72 -5.69
C LEU A 210 -14.21 -12.50 -5.57
N THR A 211 -14.82 -13.14 -4.59
CA THR A 211 -16.25 -13.01 -4.31
C THR A 211 -16.50 -12.59 -2.87
N VAL A 212 -17.63 -11.88 -2.62
CA VAL A 212 -18.04 -11.50 -1.27
C VAL A 212 -18.26 -12.73 -0.39
N ASN A 213 -18.74 -13.84 -0.95
CA ASN A 213 -18.91 -15.10 -0.21
C ASN A 213 -17.57 -15.68 0.31
N GLU A 214 -16.50 -15.58 -0.47
CA GLU A 214 -15.17 -15.98 -0.01
C GLU A 214 -14.69 -15.10 1.13
N MET A 215 -14.88 -13.79 1.02
CA MET A 215 -14.53 -12.85 2.07
C MET A 215 -15.33 -13.09 3.38
N ILE A 216 -16.62 -13.44 3.27
CA ILE A 216 -17.46 -13.84 4.43
C ILE A 216 -16.88 -15.08 5.12
N ARG A 217 -16.51 -16.11 4.35
CA ARG A 217 -15.92 -17.34 4.90
C ARG A 217 -14.63 -17.08 5.68
N LEU A 218 -13.83 -16.10 5.26
CA LEU A 218 -12.61 -15.72 6.01
C LEU A 218 -12.94 -15.22 7.42
N ILE A 219 -14.04 -14.46 7.56
CA ILE A 219 -14.48 -13.94 8.88
C ILE A 219 -15.09 -15.02 9.76
N GLU A 220 -15.80 -16.00 9.18
CA GLU A 220 -16.47 -17.06 9.92
C GLU A 220 -15.51 -18.15 10.43
N ASN A 221 -14.39 -18.37 9.73
CA ASN A 221 -13.38 -19.33 10.15
C ASN A 221 -12.44 -18.73 11.23
N VAL A 222 -13.02 -18.50 12.42
CA VAL A 222 -12.31 -18.09 13.65
C VAL A 222 -11.96 -19.30 14.49
#